data_7915988109205a30cb43f40c9ed643dd
#
_entry.id   7915988109205a30cb43f40c9ed643dd
#
_cell.length_a   1.000
_cell.length_b   1.000
_cell.length_c   1.000
_cell.angle_alpha   90.00
_cell.angle_beta   90.00
_cell.angle_gamma   90.00
#
_symmetry.space_group_name_H-M   'P 1'
#
loop_
_entity.id
_entity.type
_entity.pdbx_description
1 polymer ?
#
loop_
_entity_poly.entity_id
_entity_poly.type
_entity_poly.pdbx_seq_one_letter_code
_entity_poly.pdbx_strand_id
1 'polypeptide(L)'
;MKIQEKCIPCIVNQTIKVADMAEIKEKDTLLRSVFAYLSKADFTGSSTPELMGEIFSLLKNETGNDDPYKETRSYYNHLFLEQLSELEQKINSSDNPFLESIKYAIIGNIIDFSPIHNLLPQDIESYFAKLKDEQLELNDSLLLMQEIRTAKTLLYLGDNCGEICLDKILLKKIKEINPSCHIFFATRGEAVVNDSVEEDAYAVGIDDCATIVSNGDGSQGTVLYRTSERFQEIYRNADIVIAKGQANYECLSEEKKNIFFLLVTKCKVIADDIGVPEMKMICMKNRW
;
A
#
# COMPACT_ATOMS: atom_id res chain seq x y z
N MET A 1 -8.92 3.74 -11.64
CA MET A 1 -8.66 4.74 -12.72
C MET A 1 -7.79 4.15 -13.83
N LYS A 2 -7.93 4.67 -15.06
CA LYS A 2 -7.12 4.22 -16.19
C LYS A 2 -5.75 4.89 -16.20
N ILE A 3 -4.75 4.17 -16.77
CA ILE A 3 -3.41 4.73 -16.92
C ILE A 3 -3.43 6.01 -17.76
N GLN A 4 -2.58 6.96 -17.38
CA GLN A 4 -2.34 8.18 -18.15
C GLN A 4 -0.96 8.14 -18.81
N GLU A 5 -0.78 8.89 -19.89
CA GLU A 5 0.50 9.00 -20.59
C GLU A 5 1.67 9.39 -19.66
N LYS A 6 1.39 10.22 -18.65
CA LYS A 6 2.35 10.64 -17.62
C LYS A 6 2.83 9.49 -16.72
N CYS A 7 2.13 8.35 -16.69
CA CYS A 7 2.52 7.17 -15.91
C CYS A 7 3.60 6.33 -16.65
N ILE A 8 3.72 6.45 -17.98
CA ILE A 8 4.68 5.67 -18.77
C ILE A 8 6.13 5.87 -18.30
N PRO A 9 6.62 7.12 -18.09
CA PRO A 9 7.97 7.33 -17.54
C PRO A 9 8.16 6.66 -16.16
N CYS A 10 7.14 6.65 -15.30
CA CYS A 10 7.20 5.99 -13.98
C CYS A 10 7.39 4.49 -14.13
N ILE A 11 6.65 3.84 -15.04
CA ILE A 11 6.78 2.42 -15.34
C ILE A 11 8.21 2.08 -15.77
N VAL A 12 8.77 2.83 -16.73
CA VAL A 12 10.13 2.60 -17.23
C VAL A 12 11.17 2.83 -16.13
N ASN A 13 11.03 3.90 -15.34
CA ASN A 13 11.92 4.19 -14.22
C ASN A 13 11.87 3.08 -13.16
N GLN A 14 10.68 2.58 -12.83
CA GLN A 14 10.54 1.48 -11.88
C GLN A 14 11.19 0.20 -12.40
N THR A 15 11.03 -0.10 -13.70
CA THR A 15 11.73 -1.22 -14.33
C THR A 15 13.25 -1.13 -14.16
N ILE A 16 13.83 0.05 -14.38
CA ILE A 16 15.27 0.26 -14.23
C ILE A 16 15.69 0.06 -12.77
N LYS A 17 14.96 0.63 -11.81
CA LYS A 17 15.25 0.46 -10.37
C LYS A 17 15.24 -1.01 -9.96
N VAL A 18 14.24 -1.77 -10.40
CA VAL A 18 14.14 -3.21 -10.11
C VAL A 18 15.28 -3.99 -10.74
N ALA A 19 15.65 -3.66 -11.98
CA ALA A 19 16.80 -4.25 -12.66
C ALA A 19 18.13 -3.97 -11.94
N ASP A 20 18.26 -2.77 -11.34
CA ASP A 20 19.41 -2.43 -10.48
C ASP A 20 19.45 -3.28 -9.23
N MET A 21 18.32 -3.45 -8.56
CA MET A 21 18.20 -4.28 -7.36
C MET A 21 18.46 -5.76 -7.61
N ALA A 22 17.99 -6.26 -8.74
CA ALA A 22 18.23 -7.64 -9.15
C ALA A 22 19.67 -7.84 -9.73
N GLU A 23 20.52 -6.82 -9.65
CA GLU A 23 21.91 -6.83 -10.15
C GLU A 23 22.03 -7.23 -11.63
N ILE A 24 21.02 -6.92 -12.44
CA ILE A 24 21.03 -7.22 -13.88
C ILE A 24 22.07 -6.37 -14.58
N LYS A 25 23.14 -7.01 -15.08
CA LYS A 25 24.25 -6.33 -15.77
C LYS A 25 23.85 -5.85 -17.17
N GLU A 26 23.09 -6.66 -17.91
CA GLU A 26 22.67 -6.35 -19.29
C GLU A 26 21.18 -6.01 -19.32
N LYS A 27 20.88 -4.74 -19.03
CA LYS A 27 19.49 -4.24 -18.97
C LYS A 27 18.84 -4.07 -20.35
N ASP A 28 19.62 -4.10 -21.44
CA ASP A 28 19.11 -3.88 -22.80
C ASP A 28 18.03 -4.89 -23.18
N THR A 29 18.28 -6.17 -22.92
CA THR A 29 17.31 -7.25 -23.21
C THR A 29 16.02 -7.05 -22.43
N LEU A 30 16.11 -6.80 -21.13
CA LEU A 30 14.95 -6.54 -20.27
C LEU A 30 14.15 -5.33 -20.75
N LEU A 31 14.83 -4.20 -21.02
CA LEU A 31 14.16 -2.99 -21.50
C LEU A 31 13.47 -3.23 -22.85
N ARG A 32 14.08 -3.99 -23.75
CA ARG A 32 13.42 -4.39 -25.00
C ARG A 32 12.16 -5.22 -24.76
N SER A 33 12.22 -6.19 -23.86
CA SER A 33 11.05 -7.00 -23.49
C SER A 33 9.93 -6.13 -22.91
N VAL A 34 10.26 -5.19 -22.03
CA VAL A 34 9.30 -4.23 -21.45
C VAL A 34 8.71 -3.29 -22.52
N PHE A 35 9.53 -2.74 -23.43
CA PHE A 35 9.03 -1.91 -24.52
C PHE A 35 8.17 -2.71 -25.52
N ALA A 36 8.53 -3.97 -25.80
CA ALA A 36 7.73 -4.85 -26.63
C ALA A 36 6.37 -5.15 -26.00
N TYR A 37 6.32 -5.34 -24.66
CA TYR A 37 5.09 -5.47 -23.91
C TYR A 37 4.26 -4.18 -23.97
N LEU A 38 4.85 -3.03 -23.61
CA LEU A 38 4.18 -1.74 -23.60
C LEU A 38 3.62 -1.36 -24.98
N SER A 39 4.30 -1.73 -26.05
CA SER A 39 3.82 -1.45 -27.42
C SER A 39 2.51 -2.16 -27.76
N LYS A 40 2.11 -3.17 -27.00
CA LYS A 40 0.90 -3.98 -27.18
C LYS A 40 -0.11 -3.79 -26.04
N ALA A 41 0.29 -3.12 -24.97
CA ALA A 41 -0.55 -2.93 -23.78
C ALA A 41 -1.80 -2.09 -24.10
N ASP A 42 -2.90 -2.42 -23.45
CA ASP A 42 -4.14 -1.64 -23.55
C ASP A 42 -4.09 -0.43 -22.59
N PHE A 43 -3.64 0.71 -23.10
CA PHE A 43 -3.64 1.97 -22.33
C PHE A 43 -5.04 2.57 -22.13
N THR A 44 -6.08 2.02 -22.75
CA THR A 44 -7.45 2.51 -22.62
C THR A 44 -8.26 1.75 -21.57
N GLY A 45 -7.87 0.52 -21.27
CA GLY A 45 -8.56 -0.37 -20.33
C GLY A 45 -7.82 -0.62 -19.04
N SER A 46 -6.48 -0.67 -19.08
CA SER A 46 -5.66 -1.06 -17.92
C SER A 46 -5.35 0.09 -16.95
N SER A 47 -5.02 -0.26 -15.72
CA SER A 47 -4.45 0.64 -14.71
C SER A 47 -2.92 0.54 -14.68
N THR A 48 -2.23 1.55 -14.10
CA THR A 48 -0.77 1.49 -13.90
C THR A 48 -0.35 0.29 -13.05
N PRO A 49 -1.01 -0.02 -11.90
CA PRO A 49 -0.70 -1.20 -11.10
C PRO A 49 -0.78 -2.52 -11.85
N GLU A 50 -1.75 -2.66 -12.74
CA GLU A 50 -1.90 -3.85 -13.58
C GLU A 50 -0.72 -4.04 -14.53
N LEU A 51 -0.34 -2.98 -15.27
CA LEU A 51 0.81 -3.03 -16.18
C LEU A 51 2.12 -3.29 -15.43
N MET A 52 2.25 -2.76 -14.22
CA MET A 52 3.42 -3.03 -13.36
C MET A 52 3.49 -4.50 -12.94
N GLY A 53 2.36 -5.13 -12.61
CA GLY A 53 2.31 -6.57 -12.31
C GLY A 53 2.83 -7.43 -13.47
N GLU A 54 2.41 -7.14 -14.70
CA GLU A 54 2.89 -7.83 -15.89
C GLU A 54 4.40 -7.63 -16.14
N ILE A 55 4.87 -6.38 -15.95
CA ILE A 55 6.30 -6.06 -16.09
C ILE A 55 7.11 -6.78 -15.00
N PHE A 56 6.60 -6.88 -13.79
CA PHE A 56 7.23 -7.64 -12.73
C PHE A 56 7.32 -9.14 -13.06
N SER A 57 6.29 -9.71 -13.66
CA SER A 57 6.31 -11.08 -14.15
C SER A 57 7.37 -11.29 -15.24
N LEU A 58 7.54 -10.32 -16.15
CA LEU A 58 8.63 -10.35 -17.13
C LEU A 58 10.00 -10.31 -16.44
N LEU A 59 10.17 -9.44 -15.45
CA LEU A 59 11.41 -9.32 -14.68
C LEU A 59 11.77 -10.63 -13.97
N LYS A 60 10.82 -11.27 -13.28
CA LYS A 60 11.00 -12.55 -12.62
C LYS A 60 11.47 -13.63 -13.62
N ASN A 61 10.81 -13.71 -14.78
CA ASN A 61 11.15 -14.67 -15.82
C ASN A 61 12.56 -14.45 -16.39
N GLU A 62 12.97 -13.21 -16.65
CA GLU A 62 14.28 -12.88 -17.21
C GLU A 62 15.43 -13.08 -16.20
N THR A 63 15.15 -12.87 -14.93
CA THR A 63 16.17 -12.96 -13.87
C THR A 63 16.25 -14.31 -13.20
N GLY A 64 15.18 -15.12 -13.28
CA GLY A 64 15.04 -16.35 -12.50
C GLY A 64 14.92 -16.09 -10.99
N ASN A 65 14.66 -14.85 -10.57
CA ASN A 65 14.45 -14.46 -9.18
C ASN A 65 13.00 -14.04 -8.97
N ASP A 66 12.26 -14.86 -8.26
CA ASP A 66 10.82 -14.63 -8.00
C ASP A 66 10.58 -13.51 -6.98
N ASP A 67 11.59 -13.10 -6.22
CA ASP A 67 11.44 -12.11 -5.16
C ASP A 67 12.73 -11.29 -4.92
N PRO A 68 13.05 -10.37 -5.81
CA PRO A 68 14.27 -9.55 -5.69
C PRO A 68 14.21 -8.55 -4.51
N TYR A 69 13.05 -8.32 -3.92
CA TYR A 69 12.86 -7.38 -2.80
C TYR A 69 12.76 -8.04 -1.43
N LYS A 70 12.89 -9.37 -1.32
CA LYS A 70 12.69 -10.11 -0.07
C LYS A 70 13.52 -9.56 1.09
N GLU A 71 14.81 -9.36 0.89
CA GLU A 71 15.71 -8.85 1.93
C GLU A 71 15.35 -7.40 2.30
N THR A 72 15.02 -6.58 1.32
CA THR A 72 14.61 -5.19 1.53
C THR A 72 13.31 -5.13 2.35
N ARG A 73 12.31 -5.94 2.01
CA ARG A 73 11.05 -6.00 2.77
C ARG A 73 11.30 -6.42 4.21
N SER A 74 12.07 -7.50 4.42
CA SER A 74 12.43 -7.98 5.75
C SER A 74 13.18 -6.92 6.56
N TYR A 75 14.14 -6.22 5.97
CA TYR A 75 14.88 -5.17 6.62
C TYR A 75 13.97 -4.03 7.13
N TYR A 76 13.07 -3.52 6.29
CA TYR A 76 12.17 -2.44 6.70
C TYR A 76 11.13 -2.89 7.72
N ASN A 77 10.60 -4.10 7.61
CA ASN A 77 9.72 -4.65 8.64
C ASN A 77 10.44 -4.69 9.99
N HIS A 78 11.68 -5.18 10.04
CA HIS A 78 12.46 -5.25 11.27
C HIS A 78 12.74 -3.86 11.86
N LEU A 79 13.18 -2.93 11.01
CA LEU A 79 13.50 -1.55 11.39
C LEU A 79 12.30 -0.83 12.06
N PHE A 80 11.08 -1.04 11.54
CA PHE A 80 9.88 -0.45 12.13
C PHE A 80 9.39 -1.21 13.36
N LEU A 81 9.55 -2.52 13.42
CA LEU A 81 9.20 -3.32 14.58
C LEU A 81 10.01 -2.91 15.81
N GLU A 82 11.29 -2.59 15.67
CA GLU A 82 12.14 -2.11 16.79
C GLU A 82 11.60 -0.82 17.42
N GLN A 83 10.94 0.03 16.63
CA GLN A 83 10.42 1.33 17.08
C GLN A 83 8.92 1.27 17.44
N LEU A 84 8.24 0.15 17.15
CA LEU A 84 6.79 0.04 17.22
C LEU A 84 6.23 0.40 18.61
N SER A 85 6.88 -0.06 19.68
CA SER A 85 6.44 0.21 21.06
C SER A 85 6.49 1.69 21.41
N GLU A 86 7.53 2.40 20.99
CA GLU A 86 7.66 3.84 21.23
C GLU A 86 6.64 4.65 20.42
N LEU A 87 6.46 4.28 19.16
CA LEU A 87 5.47 4.91 18.28
C LEU A 87 4.04 4.68 18.80
N GLU A 88 3.73 3.47 19.27
CA GLU A 88 2.42 3.16 19.88
C GLU A 88 2.18 3.98 21.16
N GLN A 89 3.20 4.17 22.00
CA GLN A 89 3.09 5.04 23.19
C GLN A 89 2.85 6.51 22.81
N LYS A 90 3.56 7.03 21.80
CA LYS A 90 3.37 8.40 21.30
C LYS A 90 1.94 8.60 20.78
N ILE A 91 1.43 7.65 19.98
CA ILE A 91 0.07 7.68 19.46
C ILE A 91 -0.95 7.65 20.62
N ASN A 92 -0.78 6.75 21.59
CA ASN A 92 -1.69 6.61 22.72
C ASN A 92 -1.72 7.85 23.64
N SER A 93 -0.64 8.62 23.67
CA SER A 93 -0.52 9.85 24.48
C SER A 93 -1.04 11.10 23.77
N SER A 94 -1.48 10.99 22.52
CA SER A 94 -2.05 12.11 21.75
C SER A 94 -3.48 12.43 22.17
N ASP A 95 -3.96 13.64 21.85
CA ASP A 95 -5.34 14.07 22.13
C ASP A 95 -6.39 13.23 21.36
N ASN A 96 -6.01 12.67 20.21
CA ASN A 96 -6.86 11.81 19.42
C ASN A 96 -6.08 10.60 18.87
N PRO A 97 -5.92 9.52 19.67
CA PRO A 97 -5.12 8.36 19.28
C PRO A 97 -5.58 7.67 17.99
N PHE A 98 -6.88 7.69 17.67
CA PHE A 98 -7.39 7.10 16.44
C PHE A 98 -6.94 7.91 15.20
N LEU A 99 -7.14 9.23 15.22
CA LEU A 99 -6.68 10.11 14.13
C LEU A 99 -5.17 10.03 13.97
N GLU A 100 -4.45 10.02 15.09
CA GLU A 100 -2.99 9.94 15.06
C GLU A 100 -2.53 8.60 14.46
N SER A 101 -3.17 7.47 14.81
CA SER A 101 -2.85 6.16 14.19
C SER A 101 -3.10 6.15 12.67
N ILE A 102 -4.14 6.85 12.19
CA ILE A 102 -4.39 7.02 10.75
C ILE A 102 -3.25 7.81 10.10
N LYS A 103 -2.83 8.92 10.70
CA LYS A 103 -1.71 9.73 10.19
C LYS A 103 -0.42 8.90 10.08
N TYR A 104 -0.08 8.15 11.14
CA TYR A 104 1.09 7.27 11.14
C TYR A 104 1.00 6.19 10.06
N ALA A 105 -0.17 5.55 9.90
CA ALA A 105 -0.40 4.58 8.84
C ALA A 105 -0.22 5.19 7.45
N ILE A 106 -0.61 6.45 7.22
CA ILE A 106 -0.42 7.17 5.95
C ILE A 106 1.05 7.55 5.76
N ILE A 107 1.72 8.03 6.80
CA ILE A 107 3.11 8.50 6.76
C ILE A 107 4.06 7.35 6.38
N GLY A 108 3.81 6.14 6.86
CA GLY A 108 4.56 4.96 6.46
C GLY A 108 4.66 4.78 4.95
N ASN A 109 3.67 5.26 4.21
CA ASN A 109 3.64 5.22 2.75
C ASN A 109 4.52 6.29 2.07
N ILE A 110 4.96 7.33 2.79
CA ILE A 110 5.84 8.40 2.25
C ILE A 110 7.28 7.90 2.15
N ILE A 111 7.67 7.03 3.05
CA ILE A 111 9.04 6.55 3.14
C ILE A 111 9.36 5.80 1.86
N ASP A 112 10.26 6.36 1.06
CA ASP A 112 10.77 5.69 -0.14
C ASP A 112 11.70 4.56 0.28
N PHE A 113 11.16 3.36 0.30
CA PHE A 113 11.87 2.11 0.60
C PHE A 113 12.80 1.70 -0.57
N SER A 114 13.25 2.65 -1.38
CA SER A 114 14.28 2.39 -2.36
C SER A 114 15.59 2.02 -1.64
N PRO A 115 16.25 0.91 -2.00
CA PRO A 115 17.53 0.51 -1.39
C PRO A 115 18.65 1.55 -1.51
N ILE A 116 18.44 2.54 -2.38
CA ILE A 116 19.39 3.67 -2.56
C ILE A 116 19.40 4.59 -1.32
N HIS A 117 18.33 4.59 -0.54
CA HIS A 117 18.23 5.34 0.70
C HIS A 117 18.29 4.36 1.87
N ASN A 118 19.50 4.02 2.34
CA ASN A 118 19.70 3.29 3.60
C ASN A 118 19.13 4.13 4.76
N LEU A 119 17.81 4.05 4.96
CA LEU A 119 17.12 4.72 6.06
C LEU A 119 17.64 4.15 7.38
N LEU A 120 18.13 5.03 8.22
CA LEU A 120 18.52 4.70 9.58
C LEU A 120 17.35 4.98 10.53
N PRO A 121 17.31 4.38 11.74
CA PRO A 121 16.27 4.65 12.74
C PRO A 121 16.02 6.15 12.99
N GLN A 122 17.09 6.95 13.04
CA GLN A 122 17.02 8.41 13.20
C GLN A 122 16.35 9.15 12.04
N ASP A 123 16.39 8.60 10.85
CA ASP A 123 15.73 9.18 9.67
C ASP A 123 14.20 9.02 9.80
N ILE A 124 13.75 7.86 10.30
CA ILE A 124 12.35 7.59 10.58
C ILE A 124 11.82 8.57 11.63
N GLU A 125 12.52 8.75 12.75
CA GLU A 125 12.14 9.73 13.78
C GLU A 125 12.07 11.16 13.20
N SER A 126 13.04 11.54 12.39
CA SER A 126 13.06 12.85 11.72
C SER A 126 11.87 13.03 10.77
N TYR A 127 11.48 11.98 10.04
CA TYR A 127 10.29 11.98 9.18
C TYR A 127 9.01 12.16 10.00
N PHE A 128 8.83 11.40 11.06
CA PHE A 128 7.66 11.53 11.94
C PHE A 128 7.61 12.88 12.64
N ALA A 129 8.76 13.43 13.07
CA ALA A 129 8.81 14.74 13.69
C ALA A 129 8.37 15.88 12.74
N LYS A 130 8.74 15.79 11.45
CA LYS A 130 8.32 16.77 10.42
C LYS A 130 6.83 16.71 10.10
N LEU A 131 6.25 15.50 10.15
CA LEU A 131 4.88 15.24 9.71
C LEU A 131 3.87 15.29 10.87
N LYS A 132 4.34 15.35 12.11
CA LYS A 132 3.50 15.39 13.31
C LYS A 132 2.48 16.53 13.27
N ASP A 133 2.89 17.69 12.79
CA ASP A 133 2.05 18.89 12.75
C ASP A 133 1.24 19.03 11.45
N GLU A 134 1.49 18.15 10.46
CA GLU A 134 0.73 18.16 9.22
C GLU A 134 -0.68 17.60 9.46
N GLN A 135 -1.66 18.28 8.88
CA GLN A 135 -3.05 17.84 8.89
C GLN A 135 -3.39 17.04 7.63
N LEU A 136 -4.41 16.20 7.74
CA LEU A 136 -4.99 15.55 6.57
C LEU A 136 -5.67 16.61 5.70
N GLU A 137 -5.32 16.66 4.41
CA GLU A 137 -5.93 17.58 3.44
C GLU A 137 -7.41 17.24 3.22
N LEU A 138 -7.72 15.95 3.13
CA LEU A 138 -9.07 15.41 3.22
C LEU A 138 -9.14 14.51 4.45
N ASN A 139 -10.12 14.75 5.32
CA ASN A 139 -10.20 14.09 6.61
C ASN A 139 -11.60 13.55 6.90
N ASP A 140 -11.86 12.33 6.45
CA ASP A 140 -13.07 11.56 6.78
C ASP A 140 -12.85 10.60 7.98
N SER A 141 -11.81 10.81 8.82
CA SER A 141 -11.46 9.93 9.94
C SER A 141 -12.57 9.78 10.97
N LEU A 142 -13.31 10.87 11.25
CA LEU A 142 -14.46 10.82 12.15
C LEU A 142 -15.59 9.95 11.58
N LEU A 143 -15.85 10.06 10.27
CA LEU A 143 -16.84 9.23 9.58
C LEU A 143 -16.38 7.76 9.61
N LEU A 144 -15.12 7.48 9.32
CA LEU A 144 -14.55 6.13 9.41
C LEU A 144 -14.74 5.55 10.83
N MET A 145 -14.42 6.32 11.87
CA MET A 145 -14.61 5.89 13.26
C MET A 145 -16.08 5.59 13.58
N GLN A 146 -17.01 6.40 13.09
CA GLN A 146 -18.46 6.18 13.30
C GLN A 146 -18.93 4.89 12.63
N GLU A 147 -18.48 4.61 11.41
CA GLU A 147 -18.85 3.41 10.67
C GLU A 147 -18.23 2.14 11.29
N ILE A 148 -16.97 2.19 11.75
CA ILE A 148 -16.31 1.08 12.45
C ILE A 148 -17.14 0.61 13.65
N ARG A 149 -17.79 1.50 14.40
CA ARG A 149 -18.56 1.14 15.60
C ARG A 149 -19.68 0.12 15.34
N THR A 150 -20.21 0.07 14.13
CA THR A 150 -21.32 -0.80 13.73
C THR A 150 -20.96 -1.86 12.72
N ALA A 151 -19.74 -1.79 12.15
CA ALA A 151 -19.28 -2.74 11.15
C ALA A 151 -19.10 -4.14 11.77
N LYS A 152 -19.54 -5.17 11.06
CA LYS A 152 -19.30 -6.57 11.40
C LYS A 152 -18.02 -7.09 10.77
N THR A 153 -17.72 -6.61 9.56
CA THR A 153 -16.59 -7.07 8.75
C THR A 153 -15.88 -5.88 8.13
N LEU A 154 -14.57 -5.81 8.34
CA LEU A 154 -13.69 -4.82 7.75
C LEU A 154 -12.59 -5.52 6.95
N LEU A 155 -12.38 -5.09 5.70
CA LEU A 155 -11.26 -5.52 4.88
C LEU A 155 -10.22 -4.40 4.82
N TYR A 156 -9.02 -4.69 5.29
CA TYR A 156 -7.87 -3.78 5.23
C TYR A 156 -6.94 -4.21 4.10
N LEU A 157 -6.80 -3.40 3.07
CA LEU A 157 -5.89 -3.65 1.94
C LEU A 157 -4.55 -3.02 2.27
N GLY A 158 -3.57 -3.85 2.66
CA GLY A 158 -2.20 -3.42 2.94
C GLY A 158 -1.49 -2.91 1.68
N ASP A 159 -0.34 -2.28 1.88
CA ASP A 159 0.53 -1.80 0.81
C ASP A 159 1.98 -2.26 1.11
N ASN A 160 2.88 -1.38 1.51
CA ASN A 160 4.29 -1.67 1.60
C ASN A 160 4.75 -2.33 2.90
N CYS A 161 5.81 -3.14 2.85
CA CYS A 161 6.56 -3.58 4.03
C CYS A 161 7.17 -2.38 4.77
N GLY A 162 7.35 -2.53 6.09
CA GLY A 162 7.66 -1.41 7.00
C GLY A 162 6.41 -0.63 7.37
N GLU A 163 5.65 -0.14 6.39
CA GLU A 163 4.37 0.54 6.59
C GLU A 163 3.35 -0.32 7.34
N ILE A 164 3.29 -1.64 7.05
CA ILE A 164 2.37 -2.58 7.71
C ILE A 164 2.57 -2.68 9.23
N CYS A 165 3.75 -2.33 9.75
CA CYS A 165 3.97 -2.22 11.19
C CYS A 165 3.12 -1.09 11.80
N LEU A 166 2.99 0.04 11.10
CA LEU A 166 2.16 1.16 11.51
C LEU A 166 0.67 0.86 11.31
N ASP A 167 0.34 0.12 10.26
CA ASP A 167 -1.00 -0.41 10.04
C ASP A 167 -1.45 -1.29 11.22
N LYS A 168 -0.55 -2.09 11.80
CA LYS A 168 -0.84 -2.88 13.01
C LYS A 168 -1.34 -2.00 14.17
N ILE A 169 -0.78 -0.80 14.37
CA ILE A 169 -1.24 0.12 15.40
C ILE A 169 -2.67 0.58 15.10
N LEU A 170 -2.96 0.96 13.85
CA LEU A 170 -4.31 1.36 13.44
C LEU A 170 -5.32 0.21 13.60
N LEU A 171 -4.95 -1.02 13.24
CA LEU A 171 -5.79 -2.21 13.42
C LEU A 171 -6.12 -2.46 14.89
N LYS A 172 -5.17 -2.28 15.81
CA LYS A 172 -5.41 -2.34 17.26
C LYS A 172 -6.42 -1.26 17.69
N LYS A 173 -6.29 -0.01 17.19
CA LYS A 173 -7.24 1.07 17.47
C LYS A 173 -8.64 0.77 16.95
N ILE A 174 -8.75 0.16 15.78
CA ILE A 174 -10.04 -0.32 15.24
C ILE A 174 -10.66 -1.37 16.18
N LYS A 175 -9.87 -2.31 16.68
CA LYS A 175 -10.31 -3.32 17.66
C LYS A 175 -10.70 -2.73 19.00
N GLU A 176 -10.04 -1.67 19.47
CA GLU A 176 -10.46 -0.93 20.68
C GLU A 176 -11.84 -0.26 20.50
N ILE A 177 -12.11 0.30 19.31
CA ILE A 177 -13.41 0.92 18.97
C ILE A 177 -14.52 -0.12 18.83
N ASN A 178 -14.25 -1.24 18.18
CA ASN A 178 -15.20 -2.33 17.95
C ASN A 178 -14.50 -3.70 18.06
N PRO A 179 -14.44 -4.28 19.28
CA PRO A 179 -13.81 -5.58 19.50
C PRO A 179 -14.49 -6.73 18.74
N SER A 180 -15.77 -6.58 18.39
CA SER A 180 -16.55 -7.60 17.68
C SER A 180 -16.38 -7.57 16.15
N CYS A 181 -15.80 -6.50 15.60
CA CYS A 181 -15.54 -6.40 14.16
C CYS A 181 -14.54 -7.46 13.71
N HIS A 182 -14.91 -8.28 12.75
CA HIS A 182 -13.96 -9.20 12.11
C HIS A 182 -13.13 -8.44 11.08
N ILE A 183 -11.82 -8.41 11.27
CA ILE A 183 -10.90 -7.71 10.39
C ILE A 183 -10.16 -8.73 9.52
N PHE A 184 -10.21 -8.56 8.21
CA PHE A 184 -9.31 -9.21 7.25
C PHE A 184 -8.22 -8.21 6.85
N PHE A 185 -6.97 -8.65 6.89
CA PHE A 185 -5.83 -7.91 6.36
C PHE A 185 -5.35 -8.58 5.08
N ALA A 186 -5.42 -7.88 3.96
CA ALA A 186 -5.07 -8.41 2.66
C ALA A 186 -3.67 -7.99 2.22
N THR A 187 -2.91 -8.96 1.76
CA THR A 187 -1.59 -8.81 1.14
C THR A 187 -1.64 -9.14 -0.35
N ARG A 188 -0.55 -8.87 -1.07
CA ARG A 188 -0.41 -9.36 -2.45
C ARG A 188 -0.29 -10.89 -2.47
N GLY A 189 -0.71 -11.48 -3.59
CA GLY A 189 -0.61 -12.93 -3.82
C GLY A 189 0.80 -13.38 -4.17
N GLU A 190 1.56 -12.50 -4.80
CA GLU A 190 2.95 -12.70 -5.16
C GLU A 190 3.78 -11.47 -4.80
N ALA A 191 5.09 -11.68 -4.63
CA ALA A 191 6.01 -10.57 -4.40
C ALA A 191 6.03 -9.62 -5.61
N VAL A 192 5.79 -8.35 -5.35
CA VAL A 192 5.85 -7.26 -6.33
C VAL A 192 6.42 -6.03 -5.65
N VAL A 193 7.55 -5.54 -6.14
CA VAL A 193 8.28 -4.43 -5.52
C VAL A 193 8.41 -4.67 -3.99
N ASN A 194 8.13 -3.68 -3.18
CA ASN A 194 8.15 -3.75 -1.72
C ASN A 194 6.76 -3.94 -1.09
N ASP A 195 5.73 -4.27 -1.90
CA ASP A 195 4.41 -4.59 -1.39
C ASP A 195 4.46 -5.83 -0.48
N SER A 196 3.64 -5.84 0.56
CA SER A 196 3.61 -6.93 1.54
C SER A 196 2.95 -8.19 0.99
N VAL A 197 3.54 -9.34 1.30
CA VAL A 197 2.96 -10.68 1.09
C VAL A 197 2.60 -11.33 2.44
N GLU A 198 1.94 -12.48 2.42
CA GLU A 198 1.48 -13.14 3.66
C GLU A 198 2.62 -13.36 4.68
N GLU A 199 3.80 -13.79 4.21
CA GLU A 199 4.99 -13.99 5.06
C GLU A 199 5.36 -12.72 5.83
N ASP A 200 5.32 -11.57 5.18
CA ASP A 200 5.62 -10.27 5.78
C ASP A 200 4.59 -9.88 6.85
N ALA A 201 3.30 -10.09 6.57
CA ALA A 201 2.23 -9.77 7.51
C ALA A 201 2.30 -10.64 8.77
N TYR A 202 2.63 -11.93 8.64
CA TYR A 202 2.90 -12.80 9.79
C TYR A 202 4.15 -12.37 10.54
N ALA A 203 5.23 -12.03 9.84
CA ALA A 203 6.48 -11.60 10.46
C ALA A 203 6.33 -10.37 11.36
N VAL A 204 5.41 -9.45 11.02
CA VAL A 204 5.10 -8.28 11.86
C VAL A 204 3.96 -8.52 12.86
N GLY A 205 3.36 -9.72 12.88
CA GLY A 205 2.32 -10.12 13.81
C GLY A 205 0.97 -9.43 13.55
N ILE A 206 0.57 -9.26 12.30
CA ILE A 206 -0.76 -8.75 11.93
C ILE A 206 -1.86 -9.70 12.41
N ASP A 207 -1.55 -11.01 12.49
CA ASP A 207 -2.46 -12.06 12.97
C ASP A 207 -2.89 -11.89 14.44
N ASP A 208 -2.20 -11.08 15.24
CA ASP A 208 -2.66 -10.69 16.58
C ASP A 208 -3.98 -9.90 16.57
N CYS A 209 -4.32 -9.21 15.46
CA CYS A 209 -5.46 -8.31 15.38
C CYS A 209 -6.34 -8.48 14.14
N ALA A 210 -5.92 -9.23 13.13
CA ALA A 210 -6.67 -9.45 11.90
C ALA A 210 -6.43 -10.86 11.33
N THR A 211 -7.37 -11.35 10.53
CA THR A 211 -7.16 -12.55 9.71
C THR A 211 -6.41 -12.17 8.45
N ILE A 212 -5.20 -12.69 8.28
CA ILE A 212 -4.40 -12.44 7.08
C ILE A 212 -4.98 -13.22 5.91
N VAL A 213 -5.07 -12.57 4.75
CA VAL A 213 -5.55 -13.18 3.50
C VAL A 213 -4.71 -12.67 2.32
N SER A 214 -4.32 -13.60 1.46
CA SER A 214 -3.74 -13.23 0.16
C SER A 214 -4.83 -12.77 -0.80
N ASN A 215 -4.58 -11.72 -1.59
CA ASN A 215 -5.48 -11.35 -2.68
C ASN A 215 -5.37 -12.29 -3.90
N GLY A 216 -4.28 -13.09 -3.99
CA GLY A 216 -4.06 -14.07 -5.05
C GLY A 216 -3.52 -13.47 -6.36
N ASP A 217 -3.17 -12.19 -6.40
CA ASP A 217 -2.66 -11.50 -7.59
C ASP A 217 -1.30 -10.83 -7.31
N GLY A 218 -0.44 -10.79 -8.32
CA GLY A 218 0.90 -10.18 -8.28
C GLY A 218 0.96 -8.75 -8.82
N SER A 219 -0.18 -8.07 -9.04
CA SER A 219 -0.20 -6.65 -9.39
C SER A 219 0.10 -5.78 -8.17
N GLN A 220 0.66 -4.60 -8.39
CA GLN A 220 0.63 -3.57 -7.36
C GLN A 220 -0.82 -3.15 -7.08
N GLY A 221 -1.19 -2.90 -5.83
CA GLY A 221 -2.57 -2.60 -5.49
C GLY A 221 -3.51 -3.81 -5.62
N THR A 222 -4.80 -3.56 -5.85
CA THR A 222 -5.83 -4.60 -5.88
C THR A 222 -6.62 -4.53 -7.18
N VAL A 223 -6.18 -5.27 -8.20
CA VAL A 223 -6.87 -5.40 -9.49
C VAL A 223 -7.94 -6.49 -9.34
N LEU A 224 -9.17 -6.10 -8.96
CA LEU A 224 -10.22 -6.99 -8.47
C LEU A 224 -10.47 -8.22 -9.35
N TYR A 225 -10.56 -8.04 -10.67
CA TYR A 225 -10.88 -9.16 -11.58
C TYR A 225 -9.74 -10.19 -11.70
N ARG A 226 -8.53 -9.85 -11.24
CA ARG A 226 -7.35 -10.75 -11.22
C ARG A 226 -7.23 -11.49 -9.88
N THR A 227 -7.90 -10.99 -8.83
CA THR A 227 -7.82 -11.57 -7.49
C THR A 227 -8.54 -12.91 -7.39
N SER A 228 -8.20 -13.70 -6.38
CA SER A 228 -8.83 -15.00 -6.13
C SER A 228 -10.32 -14.88 -5.82
N GLU A 229 -11.11 -15.92 -6.15
CA GLU A 229 -12.55 -15.96 -5.84
C GLU A 229 -12.82 -15.76 -4.34
N ARG A 230 -11.99 -16.38 -3.47
CA ARG A 230 -12.06 -16.22 -2.01
C ARG A 230 -11.89 -14.76 -1.59
N PHE A 231 -10.91 -14.08 -2.15
CA PHE A 231 -10.67 -12.67 -1.85
C PHE A 231 -11.83 -11.80 -2.34
N GLN A 232 -12.33 -12.03 -3.56
CA GLN A 232 -13.48 -11.29 -4.10
C GLN A 232 -14.73 -11.48 -3.25
N GLU A 233 -14.94 -12.66 -2.68
CA GLU A 233 -16.04 -12.90 -1.75
C GLU A 233 -15.90 -12.07 -0.47
N ILE A 234 -14.70 -12.04 0.13
CA ILE A 234 -14.40 -11.20 1.30
C ILE A 234 -14.63 -9.72 0.96
N TYR A 235 -14.11 -9.26 -0.19
CA TYR A 235 -14.29 -7.88 -0.64
C TYR A 235 -15.76 -7.51 -0.79
N ARG A 236 -16.56 -8.37 -1.44
CA ARG A 236 -18.02 -8.11 -1.62
C ARG A 236 -18.76 -8.03 -0.29
N ASN A 237 -18.41 -8.88 0.68
CA ASN A 237 -19.11 -8.99 1.95
C ASN A 237 -18.61 -8.02 3.04
N ALA A 238 -17.47 -7.36 2.86
CA ALA A 238 -16.97 -6.38 3.81
C ALA A 238 -17.91 -5.17 3.92
N ASP A 239 -18.26 -4.77 5.15
CA ASP A 239 -19.05 -3.56 5.43
C ASP A 239 -18.22 -2.30 5.12
N ILE A 240 -16.92 -2.36 5.42
CA ILE A 240 -15.94 -1.29 5.20
C ILE A 240 -14.70 -1.89 4.54
N VAL A 241 -14.16 -1.16 3.57
CA VAL A 241 -12.81 -1.42 3.03
C VAL A 241 -11.91 -0.24 3.37
N ILE A 242 -10.76 -0.48 3.99
CA ILE A 242 -9.68 0.50 4.12
C ILE A 242 -8.62 0.13 3.09
N ALA A 243 -8.29 1.05 2.20
CA ALA A 243 -7.35 0.83 1.11
C ALA A 243 -6.13 1.73 1.25
N LYS A 244 -4.95 1.12 1.42
CA LYS A 244 -3.68 1.82 1.62
C LYS A 244 -2.98 2.10 0.30
N GLY A 245 -2.40 3.29 0.20
CA GLY A 245 -1.52 3.68 -0.89
C GLY A 245 -2.22 4.05 -2.20
N GLN A 246 -1.42 4.63 -3.11
CA GLN A 246 -1.93 5.10 -4.40
C GLN A 246 -2.33 3.96 -5.33
N ALA A 247 -1.60 2.85 -5.33
CA ALA A 247 -1.90 1.74 -6.22
C ALA A 247 -3.30 1.15 -5.95
N ASN A 248 -3.69 1.01 -4.68
CA ASN A 248 -5.07 0.62 -4.35
C ASN A 248 -6.10 1.69 -4.75
N TYR A 249 -5.76 2.98 -4.63
CA TYR A 249 -6.61 4.05 -5.13
C TYR A 249 -6.82 3.96 -6.65
N GLU A 250 -5.75 3.79 -7.42
CA GLU A 250 -5.81 3.63 -8.88
C GLU A 250 -6.69 2.44 -9.31
N CYS A 251 -6.66 1.35 -8.55
CA CYS A 251 -7.46 0.16 -8.84
C CYS A 251 -8.93 0.31 -8.46
N LEU A 252 -9.25 1.04 -7.36
CA LEU A 252 -10.54 0.93 -6.68
C LEU A 252 -11.35 2.24 -6.63
N SER A 253 -10.82 3.37 -7.09
CA SER A 253 -11.49 4.67 -7.00
C SER A 253 -12.84 4.73 -7.75
N GLU A 254 -13.01 3.89 -8.78
CA GLU A 254 -14.26 3.81 -9.57
C GLU A 254 -15.25 2.75 -9.02
N GLU A 255 -14.87 2.01 -7.97
CA GLU A 255 -15.71 0.97 -7.39
C GLU A 255 -16.86 1.55 -6.55
N LYS A 256 -18.08 1.04 -6.76
CA LYS A 256 -19.26 1.40 -5.97
C LYS A 256 -19.30 0.61 -4.65
N LYS A 257 -18.33 0.88 -3.78
CA LYS A 257 -18.14 0.18 -2.51
C LYS A 257 -17.80 1.19 -1.42
N ASN A 258 -18.11 0.86 -0.19
CA ASN A 258 -17.75 1.65 0.98
C ASN A 258 -16.24 1.51 1.26
N ILE A 259 -15.44 2.36 0.62
CA ILE A 259 -13.98 2.34 0.71
C ILE A 259 -13.50 3.65 1.36
N PHE A 260 -12.58 3.53 2.30
CA PHE A 260 -11.78 4.65 2.81
C PHE A 260 -10.34 4.50 2.29
N PHE A 261 -9.89 5.49 1.56
CA PHE A 261 -8.52 5.55 1.06
C PHE A 261 -7.61 6.28 2.05
N LEU A 262 -6.51 5.64 2.43
CA LEU A 262 -5.46 6.20 3.28
C LEU A 262 -4.17 6.27 2.46
N LEU A 263 -3.82 7.45 1.96
CA LEU A 263 -2.68 7.59 1.04
C LEU A 263 -2.02 8.98 1.15
N VAL A 264 -0.86 9.08 0.49
CA VAL A 264 -0.23 10.36 0.16
C VAL A 264 -0.30 10.57 -1.35
N THR A 265 -0.65 11.77 -1.79
CA THR A 265 -0.68 12.14 -3.22
C THR A 265 0.74 12.36 -3.74
N LYS A 266 1.46 11.28 -4.08
CA LYS A 266 2.89 11.32 -4.48
C LYS A 266 3.13 11.87 -5.89
N CYS A 267 2.10 11.95 -6.72
CA CYS A 267 2.24 12.42 -8.10
C CYS A 267 1.05 13.26 -8.54
N LYS A 268 1.33 14.10 -9.54
CA LYS A 268 0.33 15.02 -10.08
C LYS A 268 -0.92 14.34 -10.64
N VAL A 269 -0.80 13.13 -11.18
CA VAL A 269 -1.95 12.38 -11.75
C VAL A 269 -2.98 12.09 -10.66
N ILE A 270 -2.53 11.55 -9.53
CA ILE A 270 -3.39 11.23 -8.39
C ILE A 270 -3.89 12.51 -7.69
N ALA A 271 -3.02 13.51 -7.55
CA ALA A 271 -3.37 14.79 -6.96
C ALA A 271 -4.48 15.50 -7.75
N ASP A 272 -4.36 15.55 -9.08
CA ASP A 272 -5.37 16.14 -9.97
C ASP A 272 -6.68 15.34 -9.95
N ASP A 273 -6.63 14.00 -9.89
CA ASP A 273 -7.82 13.14 -9.85
C ASP A 273 -8.61 13.31 -8.53
N ILE A 274 -7.91 13.41 -7.40
CA ILE A 274 -8.52 13.68 -6.09
C ILE A 274 -8.94 15.15 -5.93
N GLY A 275 -8.28 16.08 -6.64
CA GLY A 275 -8.53 17.53 -6.56
C GLY A 275 -7.79 18.19 -5.39
N VAL A 276 -6.58 17.74 -5.06
CA VAL A 276 -5.73 18.26 -3.97
C VAL A 276 -4.30 18.51 -4.47
N PRO A 277 -3.46 19.25 -3.73
CA PRO A 277 -2.03 19.37 -4.06
C PRO A 277 -1.28 18.04 -3.94
N GLU A 278 -0.12 17.96 -4.60
CA GLU A 278 0.83 16.85 -4.39
C GLU A 278 1.38 16.83 -2.96
N MET A 279 1.85 15.67 -2.52
CA MET A 279 2.46 15.42 -1.20
C MET A 279 1.52 15.70 -0.01
N LYS A 280 0.21 15.50 -0.20
CA LYS A 280 -0.79 15.64 0.85
C LYS A 280 -1.25 14.30 1.39
N MET A 281 -1.44 14.25 2.72
CA MET A 281 -2.01 13.10 3.40
C MET A 281 -3.53 13.12 3.27
N ILE A 282 -4.10 11.97 2.90
CA ILE A 282 -5.53 11.81 2.59
C ILE A 282 -6.11 10.66 3.43
N CYS A 283 -7.19 10.96 4.12
CA CYS A 283 -8.14 9.97 4.64
C CYS A 283 -9.51 10.33 4.07
N MET A 284 -9.92 9.68 3.00
CA MET A 284 -11.17 10.03 2.34
C MET A 284 -12.04 8.81 2.07
N LYS A 285 -13.35 8.98 2.24
CA LYS A 285 -14.35 8.02 1.78
C LYS A 285 -14.53 8.13 0.28
N ASN A 286 -14.60 6.98 -0.41
CA ASN A 286 -14.90 6.95 -1.84
C ASN A 286 -16.26 7.60 -2.12
N ARG A 287 -16.29 8.46 -3.12
CA ARG A 287 -17.50 9.21 -3.53
C ARG A 287 -17.77 8.84 -4.99
N TRP A 288 -18.51 7.74 -5.22
CA TRP A 288 -18.98 7.35 -6.54
C TRP A 288 -20.22 8.11 -6.95
#